data_ca62e824ab21cdabdb5138209a84bf5f
#
_entry.id   ca62e824ab21cdabdb5138209a84bf5f
#
_cell.length_a   1.000
_cell.length_b   1.000
_cell.length_c   1.000
_cell.angle_alpha   90.00
_cell.angle_beta   90.00
_cell.angle_gamma   90.00
#
_symmetry.space_group_name_H-M   'P 1'
#
loop_
_entity.id
_entity.type
_entity.pdbx_description
1 polymer ?
#
loop_
_entity_poly.entity_id
_entity_poly.type
_entity_poly.pdbx_seq_one_letter_code
_entity_poly.pdbx_strand_id
1 'polypeptide(L)'
;VPRFKRSVPVDDYVLDVLMRDLIGHDHKPAAFMVYLHLYGQGARNRWRQINASVRTIADAVGLSKSAVHTALSHLRRRELIETTAAHSTATPRHRALRHWRK
;
A
#
# COMPACT_ATOMS: atom_id res chain seq x y z
N VAL A 1 -8.74 23.26 -12.30
CA VAL A 1 -8.45 21.93 -12.86
C VAL A 1 -9.21 20.88 -12.06
N PRO A 2 -10.00 20.01 -12.73
CA PRO A 2 -10.68 18.94 -12.01
C PRO A 2 -9.68 18.09 -11.25
N ARG A 3 -9.95 17.81 -9.99
CA ARG A 3 -9.03 17.08 -9.11
C ARG A 3 -8.77 15.64 -9.59
N PHE A 4 -9.67 15.08 -10.40
CA PHE A 4 -9.54 13.71 -10.90
C PHE A 4 -9.03 13.65 -12.33
N LYS A 5 -8.44 14.73 -12.84
CA LYS A 5 -7.88 14.75 -14.18
C LYS A 5 -6.55 14.00 -14.27
N ARG A 6 -5.81 13.90 -13.15
CA ARG A 6 -4.56 13.17 -13.12
C ARG A 6 -4.83 11.66 -13.03
N SER A 7 -3.91 10.89 -13.58
CA SER A 7 -3.96 9.45 -13.50
C SER A 7 -2.62 8.90 -13.01
N VAL A 8 -2.66 7.71 -12.46
CA VAL A 8 -1.46 7.00 -12.01
C VAL A 8 -1.41 5.68 -12.78
N PRO A 9 -0.32 5.42 -13.53
CA PRO A 9 -0.18 4.11 -14.19
C PRO A 9 0.02 3.01 -13.16
N VAL A 10 -0.60 1.86 -13.40
CA VAL A 10 -0.47 0.69 -12.56
C VAL A 10 0.13 -0.42 -13.39
N ASP A 11 1.23 -1.02 -12.91
CA ASP A 11 1.87 -2.12 -13.64
C ASP A 11 0.91 -3.30 -13.79
N ASP A 12 1.00 -3.99 -14.92
CA ASP A 12 0.17 -5.17 -15.18
C ASP A 12 0.33 -6.23 -14.08
N TYR A 13 1.51 -6.36 -13.52
CA TYR A 13 1.79 -7.31 -12.45
C TYR A 13 0.86 -7.12 -11.24
N VAL A 14 0.57 -5.87 -10.90
CA VAL A 14 -0.33 -5.56 -9.78
C VAL A 14 -1.74 -6.09 -10.06
N LEU A 15 -2.22 -5.90 -11.27
CA LEU A 15 -3.58 -6.28 -11.66
C LEU A 15 -3.70 -7.78 -11.96
N ASP A 16 -2.68 -8.35 -12.61
CA ASP A 16 -2.75 -9.71 -13.11
C ASP A 16 -2.22 -10.74 -12.13
N VAL A 17 -1.29 -10.37 -11.26
CA VAL A 17 -0.65 -11.30 -10.33
C VAL A 17 -0.99 -10.99 -8.88
N LEU A 18 -0.69 -9.77 -8.41
CA LEU A 18 -0.87 -9.45 -7.00
C LEU A 18 -2.34 -9.49 -6.56
N MET A 19 -3.24 -9.02 -7.41
CA MET A 19 -4.67 -9.04 -7.08
C MET A 19 -5.12 -10.47 -6.79
N ARG A 20 -4.80 -11.40 -7.68
CA ARG A 20 -5.18 -12.80 -7.52
C ARG A 20 -4.48 -13.44 -6.32
N ASP A 21 -3.20 -13.13 -6.12
CA ASP A 21 -2.44 -13.69 -5.01
C ASP A 21 -2.98 -13.23 -3.66
N LEU A 22 -3.18 -11.92 -3.49
CA LEU A 22 -3.59 -11.39 -2.20
C LEU A 22 -5.05 -11.66 -1.89
N ILE A 23 -5.92 -11.59 -2.89
CA ILE A 23 -7.35 -11.79 -2.69
C ILE A 23 -7.72 -13.27 -2.76
N GLY A 24 -7.30 -13.93 -3.83
CA GLY A 24 -7.71 -15.31 -4.10
C GLY A 24 -6.92 -16.34 -3.30
N HIS A 25 -5.61 -16.23 -3.28
CA HIS A 25 -4.73 -17.18 -2.60
C HIS A 25 -4.62 -16.90 -1.09
N ASP A 26 -4.30 -15.67 -0.74
CA ASP A 26 -4.08 -15.29 0.66
C ASP A 26 -5.37 -15.00 1.42
N HIS A 27 -6.48 -14.79 0.70
CA HIS A 27 -7.77 -14.39 1.26
C HIS A 27 -7.66 -13.09 2.06
N LYS A 28 -6.89 -12.12 1.53
CA LYS A 28 -6.64 -10.83 2.19
C LYS A 28 -6.97 -9.66 1.26
N PRO A 29 -8.26 -9.47 0.90
CA PRO A 29 -8.61 -8.35 0.03
C PRO A 29 -8.23 -6.99 0.60
N ALA A 30 -8.30 -6.82 1.93
CA ALA A 30 -7.88 -5.57 2.57
C ALA A 30 -6.40 -5.30 2.32
N ALA A 31 -5.55 -6.34 2.30
CA ALA A 31 -4.13 -6.16 2.01
C ALA A 31 -3.91 -5.63 0.60
N PHE A 32 -4.66 -6.14 -0.38
CA PHE A 32 -4.56 -5.63 -1.75
C PHE A 32 -4.98 -4.16 -1.82
N MET A 33 -6.06 -3.78 -1.15
CA MET A 33 -6.53 -2.40 -1.16
C MET A 33 -5.50 -1.45 -0.54
N VAL A 34 -4.91 -1.85 0.59
CA VAL A 34 -3.87 -1.05 1.25
C VAL A 34 -2.63 -0.96 0.36
N TYR A 35 -2.21 -2.07 -0.27
CA TYR A 35 -1.08 -2.05 -1.18
C TYR A 35 -1.33 -1.08 -2.34
N LEU A 36 -2.52 -1.16 -2.96
CA LEU A 36 -2.85 -0.31 -4.10
C LEU A 36 -2.83 1.16 -3.71
N HIS A 37 -3.34 1.49 -2.51
CA HIS A 37 -3.28 2.86 -2.01
C HIS A 37 -1.83 3.34 -1.86
N LEU A 38 -0.98 2.54 -1.22
CA LEU A 38 0.42 2.91 -1.03
C LEU A 38 1.18 2.96 -2.35
N TYR A 39 0.84 2.06 -3.29
CA TYR A 39 1.39 2.07 -4.64
C TYR A 39 1.08 3.39 -5.34
N GLY A 40 -0.18 3.82 -5.29
CA GLY A 40 -0.59 5.08 -5.90
C GLY A 40 0.10 6.30 -5.27
N GLN A 41 0.21 6.30 -3.95
CA GLN A 41 0.92 7.38 -3.26
C GLN A 41 2.41 7.38 -3.62
N GLY A 42 3.00 6.19 -3.72
CA GLY A 42 4.39 6.06 -4.15
C GLY A 42 4.60 6.62 -5.55
N ALA A 43 3.73 6.26 -6.49
CA ALA A 43 3.83 6.76 -7.86
C ALA A 43 3.76 8.27 -7.94
N ARG A 44 2.96 8.90 -7.08
CA ARG A 44 2.84 10.38 -7.04
C ARG A 44 4.05 11.05 -6.38
N ASN A 45 4.86 10.30 -5.65
CA ASN A 45 5.98 10.82 -4.87
C ASN A 45 7.31 10.22 -5.30
N ARG A 46 7.44 9.83 -6.56
CA ARG A 46 8.67 9.27 -7.13
C ARG A 46 9.17 8.04 -6.39
N TRP A 47 8.23 7.26 -5.86
CA TRP A 47 8.49 5.99 -5.16
C TRP A 47 9.31 6.16 -3.88
N ARG A 48 9.28 7.35 -3.30
CA ARG A 48 9.85 7.62 -1.99
C ARG A 48 8.90 7.10 -0.91
N GLN A 49 9.41 7.00 0.30
CA GLN A 49 8.61 6.60 1.44
C GLN A 49 7.50 7.63 1.72
N ILE A 50 6.36 7.14 2.14
CA ILE A 50 5.18 7.96 2.43
C ILE A 50 4.93 7.93 3.94
N ASN A 51 4.83 9.11 4.56
CA ASN A 51 4.42 9.22 5.96
C ASN A 51 2.92 8.95 6.05
N ALA A 52 2.53 7.87 6.71
CA ALA A 52 1.13 7.55 6.87
C ALA A 52 0.89 6.69 8.09
N SER A 53 0.07 7.19 9.02
CA SER A 53 -0.36 6.40 10.16
C SER A 53 -1.42 5.39 9.73
N VAL A 54 -1.67 4.41 10.58
CA VAL A 54 -2.76 3.44 10.35
C VAL A 54 -4.09 4.18 10.16
N ARG A 55 -4.34 5.21 10.97
CA ARG A 55 -5.56 6.00 10.88
C ARG A 55 -5.68 6.70 9.53
N THR A 56 -4.59 7.33 9.08
CA THR A 56 -4.59 8.02 7.78
C THR A 56 -4.92 7.06 6.64
N ILE A 57 -4.30 5.88 6.65
CA ILE A 57 -4.56 4.88 5.63
C ILE A 57 -6.00 4.38 5.72
N ALA A 58 -6.47 4.10 6.94
CA ALA A 58 -7.84 3.63 7.15
C ALA A 58 -8.87 4.62 6.60
N ASP A 59 -8.68 5.91 6.88
CA ASP A 59 -9.58 6.95 6.37
C ASP A 59 -9.53 7.02 4.84
N ALA A 60 -8.35 6.87 4.26
CA ALA A 60 -8.18 6.97 2.81
C ALA A 60 -8.81 5.80 2.05
N VAL A 61 -8.71 4.58 2.59
CA VAL A 61 -9.20 3.39 1.89
C VAL A 61 -10.58 2.92 2.34
N GLY A 62 -11.11 3.51 3.42
CA GLY A 62 -12.44 3.15 3.91
C GLY A 62 -12.47 1.83 4.68
N LEU A 63 -11.38 1.50 5.36
CA LEU A 63 -11.27 0.30 6.19
C LEU A 63 -11.14 0.69 7.66
N SER A 64 -11.37 -0.28 8.56
CA SER A 64 -11.09 -0.07 9.98
C SER A 64 -9.59 -0.03 10.22
N LYS A 65 -9.19 0.60 11.34
CA LYS A 65 -7.77 0.62 11.74
C LYS A 65 -7.24 -0.80 11.96
N SER A 66 -8.06 -1.66 12.53
CA SER A 66 -7.69 -3.05 12.76
C SER A 66 -7.41 -3.78 11.45
N ALA A 67 -8.27 -3.60 10.45
CA ALA A 67 -8.08 -4.20 9.13
C ALA A 67 -6.81 -3.68 8.45
N VAL A 68 -6.53 -2.37 8.56
CA VAL A 68 -5.33 -1.78 8.00
C VAL A 68 -4.09 -2.33 8.69
N HIS A 69 -4.13 -2.42 10.02
CA HIS A 69 -2.98 -2.96 10.77
C HIS A 69 -2.65 -4.39 10.35
N THR A 70 -3.67 -5.22 10.24
CA THR A 70 -3.51 -6.61 9.77
C THR A 70 -2.99 -6.64 8.33
N ALA A 71 -3.54 -5.78 7.48
CA ALA A 71 -3.09 -5.69 6.08
C ALA A 71 -1.62 -5.30 5.96
N LEU A 72 -1.19 -4.29 6.73
CA LEU A 72 0.21 -3.85 6.71
C LEU A 72 1.14 -4.97 7.19
N SER A 73 0.77 -5.68 8.26
CA SER A 73 1.56 -6.80 8.74
C SER A 73 1.70 -7.89 7.69
N HIS A 74 0.61 -8.20 7.01
CA HIS A 74 0.62 -9.22 5.94
C HIS A 74 1.50 -8.79 4.77
N LEU A 75 1.39 -7.52 4.35
CA LEU A 75 2.18 -6.99 3.25
C LEU A 75 3.68 -7.01 3.58
N ARG A 76 4.05 -6.71 4.82
CA ARG A 76 5.46 -6.79 5.24
C ARG A 76 5.97 -8.22 5.17
N ARG A 77 5.18 -9.19 5.60
CA ARG A 77 5.57 -10.61 5.52
C ARG A 77 5.71 -11.08 4.08
N ARG A 78 4.89 -10.55 3.19
CA ARG A 78 4.98 -10.86 1.75
C ARG A 78 6.06 -10.03 1.05
N GLU A 79 6.76 -9.16 1.78
CA GLU A 79 7.81 -8.29 1.25
C GLU A 79 7.30 -7.39 0.12
N LEU A 80 6.05 -6.95 0.24
CA LEU A 80 5.42 -6.05 -0.74
C LEU A 80 5.48 -4.60 -0.31
N ILE A 81 5.74 -4.34 0.98
CA ILE A 81 5.99 -2.99 1.48
C ILE A 81 7.16 -3.02 2.46
N GLU A 82 7.78 -1.85 2.58
CA GLU A 82 8.82 -1.59 3.57
C GLU A 82 8.31 -0.52 4.52
N THR A 83 8.45 -0.75 5.82
CA THR A 83 7.99 0.19 6.83
C THR A 83 9.15 0.58 7.73
N THR A 84 9.34 1.87 7.94
CA THR A 84 10.35 2.40 8.86
C THR A 84 9.73 3.45 9.77
N ALA A 85 10.32 3.62 10.97
CA ALA A 85 9.93 4.68 11.89
C ALA A 85 11.18 5.10 12.66
N ALA A 86 11.31 6.41 12.92
CA ALA A 86 12.47 6.94 13.64
C ALA A 86 12.47 6.46 15.09
N HIS A 87 11.29 6.26 15.67
CA HIS A 87 11.12 5.73 17.04
C HIS A 87 9.69 5.22 17.18
N SER A 88 9.38 4.57 18.30
CA SER A 88 8.10 3.86 18.47
C SER A 88 6.86 4.74 18.37
N THR A 89 6.98 6.04 18.69
CA THR A 89 5.86 6.98 18.65
C THR A 89 5.85 7.83 17.38
N ALA A 90 6.86 7.68 16.50
CA ALA A 90 6.90 8.43 15.25
C ALA A 90 5.88 7.89 14.26
N THR A 91 5.38 8.77 13.39
CA THR A 91 4.55 8.34 12.27
C THR A 91 5.38 7.42 11.37
N PRO A 92 4.90 6.21 11.09
CA PRO A 92 5.65 5.30 10.24
C PRO A 92 5.70 5.79 8.79
N ARG A 93 6.75 5.38 8.11
CA ARG A 93 6.91 5.65 6.68
C ARG A 93 6.84 4.33 5.95
N HIS A 94 6.07 4.30 4.86
CA HIS A 94 5.86 3.11 4.07
C HIS A 94 6.28 3.34 2.64
N ARG A 95 6.79 2.30 2.01
CA ARG A 95 7.11 2.31 0.59
C ARG A 95 6.62 1.03 -0.04
N ALA A 96 5.83 1.16 -1.11
CA ALA A 96 5.41 0.00 -1.90
C ALA A 96 6.62 -0.52 -2.68
N LEU A 97 6.85 -1.80 -2.60
CA LEU A 97 7.96 -2.46 -3.29
C LEU A 97 7.46 -3.05 -4.60
N ARG A 98 8.29 -2.95 -5.62
CA ARG A 98 7.98 -3.44 -6.97
C ARG A 98 9.08 -4.39 -7.42
N HIS A 99 9.19 -5.53 -6.73
CA HIS A 99 10.28 -6.46 -6.96
C HIS A 99 10.29 -7.07 -8.37
N TRP A 100 9.20 -6.96 -9.11
CA TRP A 100 9.15 -7.40 -10.52
C TRP A 100 9.86 -6.41 -11.46
N ARG A 101 10.13 -5.21 -10.98
CA ARG A 101 10.94 -4.23 -11.73
C ARG A 101 12.38 -4.30 -11.24
N LYS A 102 13.29 -4.46 -12.17
CA LYS A 102 14.71 -4.52 -11.84
C LYS A 102 15.46 -3.40 -12.53
#